data_d5420d3f124797656f90d903ebd12162
#
_entry.id   d5420d3f124797656f90d903ebd12162
#
_cell.length_a   1.000
_cell.length_b   1.000
_cell.length_c   1.000
_cell.angle_alpha   90.00
_cell.angle_beta   90.00
_cell.angle_gamma   90.00
#
_symmetry.space_group_name_H-M   'P 1'
#
loop_
_entity.id
_entity.type
_entity.pdbx_description
1 polymer ?
#
loop_
_entity_poly.entity_id
_entity_poly.type
_entity_poly.pdbx_seq_one_letter_code
_entity_poly.pdbx_strand_id
1 'polypeptide(L)'
;MKKSILLGVCLAFSCVYALSDMDLIKKAKESQLEPMPMGKALKEYQIKKTRDVGIGAKNSEIMTSAQVELGKMLYFDPRISTSYLVSCNTCHNLGLGGVDLIPSAIGSQWKKNPHLLSSPTVYNSVFNDVQFWDGRVTHLNEQAQGPIQSSFEMGADPKVVVEKINSIPGYVKLFRKAYGSRVKIDFKLIADSIAMFEATLITPSRYDDFLRGNPKALSKAEKEGLDLFISKGCVACHNGINLGGTMQPFGVVKPYKFANVGDFKGDKNGLVKVPTLRNITETMPYFHNGQFWDVKDAIKEMGSIQLGIEISDAEAKKIETFFEALKGKKPKIIYPELPVMTDKTPKPSF
;
A
#
# COMPACT_ATOMS: atom_id res chain seq x y z
N MET A 1 -40.46 -61.92 -31.05
CA MET A 1 -40.60 -60.45 -31.10
C MET A 1 -39.77 -59.87 -30.01
N LYS A 2 -38.57 -59.37 -30.34
CA LYS A 2 -37.65 -58.68 -29.41
C LYS A 2 -37.87 -57.18 -29.56
N LYS A 3 -38.35 -56.51 -28.51
CA LYS A 3 -38.45 -55.03 -28.44
C LYS A 3 -37.13 -54.47 -27.97
N SER A 4 -36.41 -53.75 -28.84
CA SER A 4 -35.26 -52.98 -28.50
C SER A 4 -35.73 -51.63 -27.92
N ILE A 5 -35.38 -51.38 -26.70
CA ILE A 5 -35.55 -50.02 -26.03
C ILE A 5 -34.33 -49.20 -26.37
N LEU A 6 -34.48 -48.15 -27.16
CA LEU A 6 -33.44 -47.10 -27.36
C LEU A 6 -33.49 -46.17 -26.19
N LEU A 7 -32.44 -46.18 -25.35
CA LEU A 7 -32.23 -45.18 -24.31
C LEU A 7 -31.58 -43.95 -24.95
N GLY A 8 -32.36 -42.89 -25.13
CA GLY A 8 -31.82 -41.60 -25.56
C GLY A 8 -31.09 -40.91 -24.41
N VAL A 9 -29.78 -40.81 -24.52
CA VAL A 9 -28.96 -40.00 -23.60
C VAL A 9 -29.10 -38.55 -24.02
N CYS A 10 -29.89 -37.76 -23.27
CA CYS A 10 -29.90 -36.32 -23.37
C CYS A 10 -28.60 -35.76 -22.71
N LEU A 11 -27.61 -35.43 -23.52
CA LEU A 11 -26.47 -34.61 -23.12
C LEU A 11 -26.98 -33.17 -22.88
N ALA A 12 -27.23 -32.84 -21.62
CA ALA A 12 -27.46 -31.47 -21.22
C ALA A 12 -26.13 -30.69 -21.39
N PHE A 13 -25.98 -30.02 -22.51
CA PHE A 13 -24.96 -28.98 -22.67
C PHE A 13 -25.34 -27.83 -21.74
N SER A 14 -24.69 -27.75 -20.57
CA SER A 14 -24.69 -26.55 -19.76
C SER A 14 -23.94 -25.46 -20.54
N CYS A 15 -24.67 -24.65 -21.30
CA CYS A 15 -24.11 -23.38 -21.81
C CYS A 15 -23.75 -22.53 -20.59
N VAL A 16 -22.50 -22.55 -20.20
CA VAL A 16 -21.95 -21.54 -19.31
C VAL A 16 -21.94 -20.25 -20.13
N TYR A 17 -23.00 -19.46 -19.99
CA TYR A 17 -23.02 -18.10 -20.55
C TYR A 17 -21.88 -17.33 -19.89
N ALA A 18 -20.89 -16.94 -20.67
CA ALA A 18 -19.89 -16.00 -20.21
C ALA A 18 -20.61 -14.70 -19.82
N LEU A 19 -20.38 -14.20 -18.63
CA LEU A 19 -20.91 -12.92 -18.16
C LEU A 19 -20.60 -11.83 -19.19
N SER A 20 -21.58 -10.99 -19.49
CA SER A 20 -21.29 -9.79 -20.29
C SER A 20 -20.33 -8.88 -19.52
N ASP A 21 -19.58 -8.06 -20.24
CA ASP A 21 -18.66 -7.09 -19.63
C ASP A 21 -19.37 -6.16 -18.64
N MET A 22 -20.61 -5.78 -18.93
CA MET A 22 -21.41 -4.92 -18.06
C MET A 22 -21.90 -5.65 -16.82
N ASP A 23 -22.24 -6.94 -16.94
CA ASP A 23 -22.60 -7.77 -15.79
C ASP A 23 -21.40 -8.00 -14.86
N LEU A 24 -20.19 -8.16 -15.41
CA LEU A 24 -18.97 -8.26 -14.62
C LEU A 24 -18.65 -6.96 -13.88
N ILE A 25 -18.81 -5.78 -14.53
CA ILE A 25 -18.67 -4.48 -13.87
C ILE A 25 -19.68 -4.32 -12.73
N LYS A 26 -20.94 -4.73 -12.97
CA LYS A 26 -21.98 -4.71 -11.94
C LYS A 26 -21.62 -5.63 -10.77
N LYS A 27 -21.24 -6.88 -11.05
CA LYS A 27 -20.80 -7.88 -10.06
C LYS A 27 -19.61 -7.35 -9.22
N ALA A 28 -18.63 -6.69 -9.86
CA ALA A 28 -17.49 -6.09 -9.17
C ALA A 28 -17.94 -4.99 -8.19
N LYS A 29 -18.83 -4.08 -8.62
CA LYS A 29 -19.37 -3.02 -7.75
C LYS A 29 -20.21 -3.58 -6.60
N GLU A 30 -21.04 -4.57 -6.84
CA GLU A 30 -21.82 -5.27 -5.80
C GLU A 30 -20.91 -5.97 -4.79
N SER A 31 -19.70 -6.37 -5.21
CA SER A 31 -18.64 -6.89 -4.35
C SER A 31 -17.79 -5.80 -3.69
N GLN A 32 -18.27 -4.56 -3.65
CA GLN A 32 -17.59 -3.40 -3.04
C GLN A 32 -16.22 -3.08 -3.66
N LEU A 33 -15.98 -3.46 -4.90
CA LEU A 33 -14.79 -3.05 -5.64
C LEU A 33 -15.00 -1.64 -6.20
N GLU A 34 -14.10 -0.71 -5.84
CA GLU A 34 -14.24 0.70 -6.14
C GLU A 34 -13.06 1.24 -6.96
N PRO A 35 -13.33 2.09 -7.96
CA PRO A 35 -12.26 2.78 -8.66
C PRO A 35 -11.66 3.88 -7.79
N MET A 36 -10.41 4.25 -8.02
CA MET A 36 -9.79 5.41 -7.36
C MET A 36 -10.60 6.68 -7.62
N PRO A 37 -10.83 7.54 -6.62
CA PRO A 37 -11.46 8.84 -6.83
C PRO A 37 -10.60 9.73 -7.75
N MET A 38 -11.23 10.70 -8.39
CA MET A 38 -10.57 11.63 -9.32
C MET A 38 -10.87 13.09 -8.97
N GLY A 39 -10.05 14.01 -9.47
CA GLY A 39 -10.28 15.44 -9.36
C GLY A 39 -10.47 15.91 -7.91
N LYS A 40 -11.57 16.64 -7.66
CA LYS A 40 -11.88 17.20 -6.33
C LYS A 40 -12.04 16.12 -5.26
N ALA A 41 -12.74 15.03 -5.56
CA ALA A 41 -12.95 13.93 -4.63
C ALA A 41 -11.64 13.26 -4.20
N LEU A 42 -10.68 13.10 -5.12
CA LEU A 42 -9.34 12.62 -4.80
C LEU A 42 -8.63 13.56 -3.82
N LYS A 43 -8.62 14.86 -4.12
CA LYS A 43 -7.96 15.85 -3.26
C LYS A 43 -8.56 15.89 -1.85
N GLU A 44 -9.88 15.83 -1.74
CA GLU A 44 -10.59 15.78 -0.45
C GLU A 44 -10.20 14.52 0.34
N TYR A 45 -10.13 13.37 -0.34
CA TYR A 45 -9.71 12.12 0.28
C TYR A 45 -8.26 12.19 0.78
N GLN A 46 -7.35 12.69 -0.05
CA GLN A 46 -5.94 12.87 0.31
C GLN A 46 -5.78 13.78 1.53
N ILE A 47 -6.48 14.93 1.57
CA ILE A 47 -6.44 15.87 2.70
C ILE A 47 -6.92 15.19 3.99
N LYS A 48 -8.04 14.44 3.91
CA LYS A 48 -8.60 13.72 5.06
C LYS A 48 -7.62 12.70 5.65
N LYS A 49 -6.83 12.04 4.82
CA LYS A 49 -5.92 10.95 5.24
C LYS A 49 -4.50 11.42 5.58
N THR A 50 -4.11 12.64 5.23
CA THR A 50 -2.77 13.15 5.53
C THR A 50 -2.60 13.57 6.97
N ARG A 51 -3.67 14.06 7.62
CA ARG A 51 -3.60 14.57 9.00
C ARG A 51 -4.94 14.53 9.71
N ASP A 52 -4.90 14.57 11.02
CA ASP A 52 -6.08 14.83 11.84
C ASP A 52 -6.63 16.26 11.57
N VAL A 53 -7.93 16.37 11.34
CA VAL A 53 -8.63 17.56 10.82
C VAL A 53 -8.66 18.74 11.81
N GLY A 54 -8.06 18.60 12.99
CA GLY A 54 -8.10 19.59 14.07
C GLY A 54 -7.31 20.90 13.89
N ILE A 55 -6.57 21.08 12.80
CA ILE A 55 -5.77 22.28 12.56
C ILE A 55 -6.53 23.21 11.63
N GLY A 56 -6.95 24.38 12.10
CA GLY A 56 -7.79 25.38 11.44
C GLY A 56 -7.29 26.04 10.16
N ALA A 57 -6.55 25.31 9.31
CA ALA A 57 -6.21 25.74 7.96
C ALA A 57 -7.36 25.42 6.99
N LYS A 58 -7.69 26.37 6.13
CA LYS A 58 -8.66 26.16 5.05
C LYS A 58 -8.17 25.06 4.12
N ASN A 59 -9.07 24.20 3.61
CA ASN A 59 -8.72 23.10 2.71
C ASN A 59 -7.91 23.53 1.46
N SER A 60 -8.04 24.79 1.02
CA SER A 60 -7.26 25.36 -0.09
C SER A 60 -5.78 25.57 0.23
N GLU A 61 -5.43 25.59 1.53
CA GLU A 61 -4.07 25.83 2.03
C GLU A 61 -3.33 24.52 2.35
N ILE A 62 -3.97 23.38 2.10
CA ILE A 62 -3.43 22.05 2.38
C ILE A 62 -3.04 21.36 1.09
N MET A 63 -1.93 20.62 1.12
CA MET A 63 -1.36 19.94 -0.05
C MET A 63 -1.05 20.89 -1.21
N THR A 64 -0.49 22.06 -0.88
CA THR A 64 0.07 22.95 -1.89
C THR A 64 1.32 22.32 -2.52
N SER A 65 1.68 22.75 -3.73
CA SER A 65 2.91 22.26 -4.38
C SER A 65 4.17 22.47 -3.53
N ALA A 66 4.23 23.56 -2.75
CA ALA A 66 5.34 23.83 -1.87
C ALA A 66 5.42 22.83 -0.68
N GLN A 67 4.27 22.44 -0.13
CA GLN A 67 4.20 21.43 0.94
C GLN A 67 4.56 20.03 0.43
N VAL A 68 4.04 19.65 -0.73
CA VAL A 68 4.35 18.36 -1.36
C VAL A 68 5.84 18.26 -1.72
N GLU A 69 6.42 19.32 -2.27
CA GLU A 69 7.85 19.35 -2.60
C GLU A 69 8.74 19.26 -1.37
N LEU A 70 8.39 19.99 -0.30
CA LEU A 70 9.07 19.85 0.99
C LEU A 70 8.97 18.43 1.54
N GLY A 71 7.79 17.83 1.51
CA GLY A 71 7.58 16.45 1.93
C GLY A 71 8.42 15.45 1.13
N LYS A 72 8.53 15.67 -0.19
CA LYS A 72 9.39 14.86 -1.06
C LYS A 72 10.85 14.95 -0.62
N MET A 73 11.36 16.14 -0.37
CA MET A 73 12.75 16.31 0.10
C MET A 73 12.98 15.57 1.43
N LEU A 74 12.06 15.68 2.37
CA LEU A 74 12.14 15.01 3.67
C LEU A 74 12.06 13.47 3.52
N TYR A 75 11.20 12.97 2.63
CA TYR A 75 11.07 11.53 2.34
C TYR A 75 12.38 10.91 1.80
N PHE A 76 13.14 11.65 1.01
CA PHE A 76 14.42 11.21 0.46
C PHE A 76 15.63 11.52 1.33
N ASP A 77 15.50 12.31 2.41
CA ASP A 77 16.62 12.76 3.20
C ASP A 77 17.08 11.75 4.27
N PRO A 78 18.22 11.07 4.10
CA PRO A 78 18.70 10.10 5.06
C PRO A 78 19.15 10.76 6.39
N ARG A 79 19.38 12.09 6.41
CA ARG A 79 19.79 12.81 7.62
C ARG A 79 18.70 12.86 8.69
N ILE A 80 17.45 12.54 8.34
CA ILE A 80 16.36 12.35 9.32
C ILE A 80 16.63 11.14 10.20
N SER A 81 17.32 10.11 9.70
CA SER A 81 17.74 8.98 10.53
C SER A 81 18.90 9.35 11.46
N THR A 82 19.12 8.51 12.49
CA THR A 82 20.23 8.72 13.43
C THR A 82 21.59 8.54 12.75
N SER A 83 21.72 7.57 11.86
CA SER A 83 22.98 7.18 11.20
C SER A 83 23.26 7.92 9.88
N TYR A 84 22.29 8.64 9.30
CA TYR A 84 22.36 9.20 7.95
C TYR A 84 22.40 8.15 6.81
N LEU A 85 22.11 6.89 7.11
CA LEU A 85 22.20 5.80 6.13
C LEU A 85 20.86 5.45 5.48
N VAL A 86 19.73 5.72 6.15
CA VAL A 86 18.41 5.32 5.69
C VAL A 86 17.45 6.52 5.66
N SER A 87 16.61 6.52 4.64
CA SER A 87 15.48 7.45 4.46
C SER A 87 14.20 6.65 4.25
N CYS A 88 13.04 7.30 4.14
CA CYS A 88 11.80 6.61 3.81
C CYS A 88 11.94 5.85 2.48
N ASN A 89 12.61 6.45 1.49
CA ASN A 89 12.87 5.80 0.20
C ASN A 89 13.80 4.56 0.28
N THR A 90 14.49 4.34 1.39
CA THR A 90 15.33 3.15 1.54
C THR A 90 14.49 1.88 1.67
N CYS A 91 13.45 1.91 2.53
CA CYS A 91 12.54 0.78 2.73
C CYS A 91 11.31 0.84 1.82
N HIS A 92 10.96 2.02 1.32
CA HIS A 92 9.83 2.24 0.42
C HIS A 92 10.29 2.85 -0.91
N ASN A 93 11.18 2.13 -1.61
CA ASN A 93 11.83 2.62 -2.82
C ASN A 93 10.83 2.81 -3.96
N LEU A 94 10.63 4.05 -4.38
CA LEU A 94 9.67 4.41 -5.42
C LEU A 94 10.02 3.81 -6.80
N GLY A 95 11.27 3.45 -7.03
CA GLY A 95 11.71 2.74 -8.23
C GLY A 95 11.43 1.23 -8.21
N LEU A 96 11.14 0.65 -7.04
CA LEU A 96 10.96 -0.78 -6.82
C LEU A 96 9.53 -1.15 -6.37
N GLY A 97 8.52 -0.42 -6.83
CA GLY A 97 7.13 -0.68 -6.41
C GLY A 97 6.76 -0.09 -5.05
N GLY A 98 7.61 0.78 -4.48
CA GLY A 98 7.38 1.40 -3.16
C GLY A 98 7.68 0.47 -1.98
N VAL A 99 8.53 -0.53 -2.20
CA VAL A 99 9.02 -1.53 -1.23
C VAL A 99 10.54 -1.66 -1.34
N ASP A 100 11.17 -2.45 -0.49
CA ASP A 100 12.61 -2.75 -0.52
C ASP A 100 12.96 -4.11 -1.16
N LEU A 101 11.97 -4.89 -1.53
CA LEU A 101 12.08 -6.23 -2.13
C LEU A 101 12.87 -7.24 -1.25
N ILE A 102 12.86 -7.06 0.07
CA ILE A 102 13.46 -8.02 1.01
C ILE A 102 12.44 -8.48 2.06
N PRO A 103 12.59 -9.69 2.63
CA PRO A 103 11.61 -10.23 3.58
C PRO A 103 11.48 -9.40 4.86
N SER A 104 12.52 -8.68 5.26
CA SER A 104 12.51 -7.88 6.48
C SER A 104 13.38 -6.64 6.30
N ALA A 105 12.85 -5.48 6.66
CA ALA A 105 13.54 -4.20 6.58
C ALA A 105 14.87 -4.18 7.36
N ILE A 106 15.84 -3.41 6.85
CA ILE A 106 17.13 -3.17 7.48
C ILE A 106 17.17 -1.71 7.95
N GLY A 107 17.32 -1.52 9.25
CA GLY A 107 17.30 -0.20 9.87
C GLY A 107 18.63 0.55 9.83
N SER A 108 18.66 1.71 10.47
CA SER A 108 19.77 2.68 10.46
C SER A 108 21.12 2.16 11.00
N GLN A 109 21.09 1.05 11.73
CA GLN A 109 22.28 0.36 12.25
C GLN A 109 22.67 -0.88 11.44
N TRP A 110 22.16 -1.04 10.22
CA TRP A 110 22.36 -2.23 9.37
C TRP A 110 21.86 -3.54 10.00
N LYS A 111 20.95 -3.46 10.97
CA LYS A 111 20.32 -4.62 11.61
C LYS A 111 18.96 -4.86 11.00
N LYS A 112 18.62 -6.15 10.82
CA LYS A 112 17.26 -6.55 10.47
C LYS A 112 16.28 -6.10 11.54
N ASN A 113 15.07 -5.71 11.12
CA ASN A 113 13.95 -5.53 12.04
C ASN A 113 13.74 -6.85 12.83
N PRO A 114 13.80 -6.83 14.16
CA PRO A 114 13.69 -8.05 14.99
C PRO A 114 12.33 -8.73 14.88
N HIS A 115 11.28 -7.98 14.51
CA HIS A 115 9.94 -8.52 14.28
C HIS A 115 9.81 -9.23 12.92
N LEU A 116 10.85 -9.19 12.09
CA LEU A 116 10.93 -9.78 10.76
C LEU A 116 9.75 -9.37 9.85
N LEU A 117 9.30 -8.11 9.97
CA LEU A 117 8.25 -7.56 9.15
C LEU A 117 8.78 -7.03 7.83
N SER A 118 8.05 -7.33 6.76
CA SER A 118 8.26 -6.79 5.41
C SER A 118 7.73 -5.36 5.32
N SER A 119 8.42 -4.51 4.56
CA SER A 119 8.00 -3.14 4.27
C SER A 119 6.84 -3.14 3.27
N PRO A 120 5.62 -2.72 3.67
CA PRO A 120 4.51 -2.63 2.72
C PRO A 120 4.74 -1.47 1.73
N THR A 121 4.13 -1.57 0.55
CA THR A 121 4.23 -0.49 -0.43
C THR A 121 3.66 0.83 0.10
N VAL A 122 4.38 1.93 -0.16
CA VAL A 122 3.91 3.30 0.09
C VAL A 122 2.94 3.76 -1.00
N TYR A 123 2.97 3.16 -2.20
CA TYR A 123 2.02 3.49 -3.24
C TYR A 123 0.60 3.17 -2.81
N ASN A 124 -0.30 4.13 -3.02
CA ASN A 124 -1.72 4.05 -2.68
C ASN A 124 -2.02 3.94 -1.17
N SER A 125 -1.03 4.11 -0.29
CA SER A 125 -1.20 4.02 1.17
C SER A 125 -2.27 4.99 1.69
N VAL A 126 -2.50 6.10 0.99
CA VAL A 126 -3.56 7.09 1.30
C VAL A 126 -4.97 6.47 1.29
N PHE A 127 -5.18 5.38 0.55
CA PHE A 127 -6.47 4.70 0.47
C PHE A 127 -6.65 3.59 1.53
N ASN A 128 -5.64 3.32 2.35
CA ASN A 128 -5.80 2.40 3.48
C ASN A 128 -6.64 3.06 4.58
N ASP A 129 -7.50 2.30 5.23
CA ASP A 129 -8.25 2.77 6.41
C ASP A 129 -7.33 2.97 7.60
N VAL A 130 -6.34 2.09 7.73
CA VAL A 130 -5.34 2.09 8.80
C VAL A 130 -3.94 1.87 8.25
N GLN A 131 -2.93 2.31 8.99
CA GLN A 131 -1.53 2.15 8.64
C GLN A 131 -0.83 1.17 9.61
N PHE A 132 0.34 0.67 9.23
CA PHE A 132 1.06 -0.46 9.83
C PHE A 132 0.33 -1.80 9.67
N TRP A 133 1.04 -2.90 9.89
CA TRP A 133 0.47 -4.25 9.82
C TRP A 133 -0.59 -4.52 10.92
N ASP A 134 -0.44 -3.88 12.06
CA ASP A 134 -1.36 -3.95 13.22
C ASP A 134 -2.42 -2.86 13.25
N GLY A 135 -2.46 -1.98 12.25
CA GLY A 135 -3.51 -0.96 12.11
C GLY A 135 -3.54 0.11 13.19
N ARG A 136 -2.46 0.31 13.95
CA ARG A 136 -2.45 1.14 15.17
C ARG A 136 -2.65 2.64 14.95
N VAL A 137 -2.59 3.14 13.71
CA VAL A 137 -2.87 4.54 13.37
C VAL A 137 -3.70 4.64 12.09
N THR A 138 -4.39 5.77 11.88
CA THR A 138 -5.32 5.97 10.76
C THR A 138 -4.84 6.98 9.72
N HIS A 139 -3.89 7.84 10.07
CA HIS A 139 -3.41 8.92 9.22
C HIS A 139 -1.94 8.73 8.85
N LEU A 140 -1.57 9.22 7.65
CA LEU A 140 -0.20 9.10 7.15
C LEU A 140 0.82 9.85 8.01
N ASN A 141 0.46 11.02 8.56
CA ASN A 141 1.36 11.78 9.42
C ASN A 141 1.64 11.09 10.76
N GLU A 142 0.68 10.36 11.31
CA GLU A 142 0.88 9.53 12.50
C GLU A 142 1.81 8.35 12.17
N GLN A 143 1.60 7.74 11.00
CA GLN A 143 2.45 6.66 10.53
C GLN A 143 3.89 7.13 10.35
N ALA A 144 4.14 8.26 9.68
CA ALA A 144 5.48 8.77 9.41
C ALA A 144 6.30 9.03 10.68
N GLN A 145 5.66 9.35 11.81
CA GLN A 145 6.34 9.54 13.09
C GLN A 145 6.93 8.25 13.67
N GLY A 146 6.30 7.11 13.42
CA GLY A 146 6.71 5.81 13.96
C GLY A 146 8.11 5.39 13.52
N PRO A 147 8.35 5.16 12.21
CA PRO A 147 9.64 4.72 11.67
C PRO A 147 10.80 5.66 12.01
N ILE A 148 10.56 6.98 12.05
CA ILE A 148 11.61 7.95 12.41
C ILE A 148 12.14 7.67 13.81
N GLN A 149 11.26 7.33 14.76
CA GLN A 149 11.61 7.10 16.17
C GLN A 149 12.05 5.66 16.47
N SER A 150 11.58 4.71 15.68
CA SER A 150 11.83 3.28 15.89
C SER A 150 13.33 2.97 15.84
N SER A 151 13.88 2.43 16.91
CA SER A 151 15.28 2.01 17.00
C SER A 151 15.66 0.92 15.99
N PHE A 152 14.67 0.20 15.46
CA PHE A 152 14.85 -0.84 14.46
C PHE A 152 14.74 -0.32 13.03
N GLU A 153 14.35 0.96 12.84
CA GLU A 153 14.16 1.60 11.54
C GLU A 153 15.11 2.80 11.42
N MET A 154 14.64 4.04 11.66
CA MET A 154 15.46 5.23 11.51
C MET A 154 16.17 5.66 12.81
N GLY A 155 15.66 5.28 13.99
CA GLY A 155 16.29 5.40 15.30
C GLY A 155 16.57 6.82 15.78
N ALA A 156 15.83 7.82 15.30
CA ALA A 156 16.13 9.21 15.59
C ALA A 156 15.24 9.80 16.70
N ASP A 157 15.86 10.51 17.65
CA ASP A 157 15.13 11.31 18.63
C ASP A 157 14.40 12.47 17.92
N PRO A 158 13.09 12.68 18.15
CA PRO A 158 12.33 13.77 17.57
C PRO A 158 12.94 15.16 17.76
N LYS A 159 13.55 15.41 18.92
CA LYS A 159 14.20 16.70 19.20
C LYS A 159 15.43 16.89 18.33
N VAL A 160 16.23 15.84 18.15
CA VAL A 160 17.40 15.85 17.27
C VAL A 160 17.01 16.03 15.82
N VAL A 161 15.92 15.40 15.35
CA VAL A 161 15.38 15.62 14.00
C VAL A 161 15.00 17.09 13.79
N VAL A 162 14.28 17.69 14.74
CA VAL A 162 13.89 19.11 14.68
C VAL A 162 15.13 20.02 14.69
N GLU A 163 16.13 19.72 15.51
CA GLU A 163 17.39 20.46 15.54
C GLU A 163 18.13 20.38 14.22
N LYS A 164 18.27 19.17 13.64
CA LYS A 164 18.86 18.97 12.31
C LYS A 164 18.19 19.83 11.25
N ILE A 165 16.87 19.77 11.15
CA ILE A 165 16.10 20.52 10.14
C ILE A 165 16.25 22.04 10.35
N ASN A 166 16.20 22.54 11.59
CA ASN A 166 16.37 23.95 11.89
C ASN A 166 17.81 24.45 11.66
N SER A 167 18.82 23.58 11.76
CA SER A 167 20.22 23.92 11.51
C SER A 167 20.58 24.05 10.02
N ILE A 168 19.67 23.65 9.13
CA ILE A 168 19.86 23.68 7.68
C ILE A 168 19.06 24.84 7.07
N PRO A 169 19.71 26.00 6.72
CA PRO A 169 18.99 27.19 6.25
C PRO A 169 18.07 26.94 5.04
N GLY A 170 18.47 26.02 4.16
CA GLY A 170 17.64 25.63 3.01
C GLY A 170 16.30 25.03 3.44
N TYR A 171 16.27 24.16 4.46
CA TYR A 171 15.01 23.65 5.00
C TYR A 171 14.17 24.74 5.67
N VAL A 172 14.77 25.61 6.46
CA VAL A 172 14.04 26.73 7.08
C VAL A 172 13.36 27.60 6.02
N LYS A 173 14.05 27.87 4.89
CA LYS A 173 13.46 28.60 3.75
C LYS A 173 12.30 27.84 3.12
N LEU A 174 12.43 26.52 2.93
CA LEU A 174 11.38 25.67 2.35
C LEU A 174 10.16 25.59 3.27
N PHE A 175 10.34 25.42 4.57
CA PHE A 175 9.23 25.45 5.54
C PHE A 175 8.51 26.80 5.53
N ARG A 176 9.25 27.91 5.50
CA ARG A 176 8.63 29.24 5.38
C ARG A 176 7.84 29.43 4.10
N LYS A 177 8.32 28.88 2.98
CA LYS A 177 7.60 28.88 1.69
C LYS A 177 6.32 28.06 1.76
N ALA A 178 6.35 26.90 2.45
CA ALA A 178 5.24 25.97 2.53
C ALA A 178 4.16 26.38 3.54
N TYR A 179 4.55 27.00 4.66
CA TYR A 179 3.67 27.25 5.81
C TYR A 179 3.64 28.70 6.30
N GLY A 180 4.33 29.59 5.61
CA GLY A 180 4.39 31.01 5.97
C GLY A 180 5.62 31.41 6.79
N SER A 181 5.95 32.70 6.77
CA SER A 181 7.22 33.24 7.32
C SER A 181 7.40 33.02 8.82
N ARG A 182 6.33 32.88 9.58
CA ARG A 182 6.33 32.71 11.05
C ARG A 182 6.19 31.26 11.50
N VAL A 183 6.35 30.30 10.58
CA VAL A 183 6.22 28.87 10.91
C VAL A 183 7.22 28.45 11.98
N LYS A 184 6.74 27.72 12.99
CA LYS A 184 7.58 27.01 13.96
C LYS A 184 7.71 25.57 13.47
N ILE A 185 8.94 25.15 13.18
CA ILE A 185 9.22 23.78 12.73
C ILE A 185 9.27 22.89 13.96
N ASP A 186 8.37 21.93 14.03
CA ASP A 186 8.35 20.88 15.03
C ASP A 186 8.27 19.50 14.36
N PHE A 187 8.38 18.45 15.15
CA PHE A 187 8.42 17.08 14.66
C PHE A 187 7.11 16.68 13.95
N LYS A 188 5.97 17.13 14.48
CA LYS A 188 4.66 16.87 13.85
C LYS A 188 4.58 17.50 12.46
N LEU A 189 5.04 18.74 12.30
CA LEU A 189 5.03 19.46 11.02
C LEU A 189 5.95 18.80 9.98
N ILE A 190 7.07 18.22 10.42
CA ILE A 190 7.95 17.41 9.57
C ILE A 190 7.18 16.18 9.05
N ALA A 191 6.52 15.44 9.95
CA ALA A 191 5.72 14.27 9.59
C ALA A 191 4.51 14.64 8.72
N ASP A 192 3.81 15.75 9.01
CA ASP A 192 2.71 16.27 8.18
C ASP A 192 3.19 16.54 6.73
N SER A 193 4.40 17.10 6.60
CA SER A 193 4.97 17.38 5.27
C SER A 193 5.28 16.08 4.50
N ILE A 194 5.87 15.08 5.16
CA ILE A 194 6.12 13.77 4.56
C ILE A 194 4.80 13.15 4.08
N ALA A 195 3.78 13.13 4.93
CA ALA A 195 2.46 12.60 4.63
C ALA A 195 1.79 13.27 3.41
N MET A 196 1.98 14.57 3.22
CA MET A 196 1.47 15.28 2.04
C MET A 196 2.12 14.81 0.74
N PHE A 197 3.39 14.47 0.77
CA PHE A 197 4.05 13.86 -0.38
C PHE A 197 3.55 12.43 -0.60
N GLU A 198 3.52 11.59 0.44
CA GLU A 198 3.05 10.21 0.35
C GLU A 198 1.63 10.11 -0.19
N ALA A 199 0.74 11.02 0.18
CA ALA A 199 -0.62 11.08 -0.33
C ALA A 199 -0.70 11.33 -1.84
N THR A 200 0.36 11.83 -2.48
CA THR A 200 0.44 11.98 -3.95
C THR A 200 0.93 10.72 -4.66
N LEU A 201 1.40 9.71 -3.93
CA LEU A 201 1.94 8.48 -4.48
C LEU A 201 0.83 7.51 -4.87
N ILE A 202 0.00 7.91 -5.81
CA ILE A 202 -1.12 7.12 -6.33
C ILE A 202 -0.83 6.57 -7.71
N THR A 203 -1.37 5.40 -8.01
CA THR A 203 -1.13 4.67 -9.25
C THR A 203 -2.43 4.21 -9.91
N PRO A 204 -3.16 5.12 -10.59
CA PRO A 204 -4.36 4.73 -11.31
C PRO A 204 -4.04 3.69 -12.39
N SER A 205 -4.94 2.73 -12.58
CA SER A 205 -4.73 1.58 -13.45
C SER A 205 -5.88 1.36 -14.44
N ARG A 206 -5.70 0.45 -15.38
CA ARG A 206 -6.75 0.03 -16.33
C ARG A 206 -7.97 -0.57 -15.62
N TYR A 207 -7.77 -1.18 -14.46
CA TYR A 207 -8.83 -1.67 -13.60
C TYR A 207 -9.80 -0.55 -13.17
N ASP A 208 -9.27 0.63 -12.84
CA ASP A 208 -10.11 1.79 -12.49
C ASP A 208 -11.00 2.22 -13.67
N ASP A 209 -10.46 2.21 -14.88
CA ASP A 209 -11.20 2.56 -16.09
C ASP A 209 -12.28 1.53 -16.40
N PHE A 210 -11.99 0.23 -16.18
CA PHE A 210 -12.97 -0.84 -16.31
C PHE A 210 -14.15 -0.64 -15.34
N LEU A 211 -13.88 -0.38 -14.06
CA LEU A 211 -14.93 -0.13 -13.06
C LEU A 211 -15.75 1.14 -13.36
N ARG A 212 -15.17 2.11 -14.05
CA ARG A 212 -15.90 3.31 -14.52
C ARG A 212 -16.77 3.06 -15.73
N GLY A 213 -16.78 1.86 -16.29
CA GLY A 213 -17.66 1.47 -17.40
C GLY A 213 -16.96 1.36 -18.75
N ASN A 214 -15.62 1.32 -18.80
CA ASN A 214 -14.88 1.04 -20.04
C ASN A 214 -14.56 -0.47 -20.17
N PRO A 215 -15.38 -1.26 -20.87
CA PRO A 215 -15.20 -2.70 -20.98
C PRO A 215 -13.93 -3.10 -21.76
N LYS A 216 -13.37 -2.20 -22.56
CA LYS A 216 -12.14 -2.42 -23.32
C LYS A 216 -10.88 -2.20 -22.52
N ALA A 217 -10.96 -1.68 -21.27
CA ALA A 217 -9.81 -1.43 -20.43
C ALA A 217 -9.12 -2.73 -19.95
N LEU A 218 -9.86 -3.83 -19.85
CA LEU A 218 -9.33 -5.14 -19.51
C LEU A 218 -9.42 -6.10 -20.70
N SER A 219 -8.41 -6.95 -20.86
CA SER A 219 -8.43 -8.08 -21.78
C SER A 219 -9.44 -9.16 -21.32
N LYS A 220 -9.78 -10.09 -22.20
CA LYS A 220 -10.66 -11.23 -21.84
C LYS A 220 -10.07 -12.05 -20.69
N ALA A 221 -8.77 -12.35 -20.72
CA ALA A 221 -8.10 -13.13 -19.69
C ALA A 221 -8.09 -12.42 -18.32
N GLU A 222 -7.91 -11.09 -18.29
CA GLU A 222 -7.97 -10.30 -17.06
C GLU A 222 -9.39 -10.28 -16.47
N LYS A 223 -10.42 -10.21 -17.33
CA LYS A 223 -11.82 -10.30 -16.91
C LYS A 223 -12.16 -11.67 -16.34
N GLU A 224 -11.68 -12.76 -16.96
CA GLU A 224 -11.85 -14.12 -16.42
C GLU A 224 -11.16 -14.26 -15.05
N GLY A 225 -9.99 -13.66 -14.87
CA GLY A 225 -9.28 -13.61 -13.59
C GLY A 225 -10.02 -12.81 -12.53
N LEU A 226 -10.59 -11.64 -12.89
CA LEU A 226 -11.42 -10.83 -12.00
C LEU A 226 -12.69 -11.58 -11.57
N ASP A 227 -13.38 -12.20 -12.51
CA ASP A 227 -14.58 -12.98 -12.20
C ASP A 227 -14.26 -14.14 -11.25
N LEU A 228 -13.14 -14.82 -11.46
CA LEU A 228 -12.66 -15.89 -10.59
C LEU A 228 -12.27 -15.36 -9.19
N PHE A 229 -11.58 -14.23 -9.11
CA PHE A 229 -11.22 -13.56 -7.85
C PHE A 229 -12.46 -13.24 -7.02
N ILE A 230 -13.52 -12.73 -7.66
CA ILE A 230 -14.81 -12.45 -6.99
C ILE A 230 -15.49 -13.79 -6.59
N SER A 231 -15.60 -14.74 -7.51
CA SER A 231 -16.33 -15.97 -7.30
C SER A 231 -15.70 -16.91 -6.27
N LYS A 232 -14.38 -16.85 -6.10
CA LYS A 232 -13.65 -17.58 -5.05
C LYS A 232 -13.77 -16.90 -3.67
N GLY A 233 -14.37 -15.71 -3.56
CA GLY A 233 -14.61 -15.03 -2.29
C GLY A 233 -13.45 -14.16 -1.80
N CYS A 234 -12.41 -13.91 -2.62
CA CYS A 234 -11.27 -13.07 -2.23
C CYS A 234 -11.71 -11.64 -1.85
N VAL A 235 -12.79 -11.16 -2.47
CA VAL A 235 -13.39 -9.84 -2.22
C VAL A 235 -13.95 -9.67 -0.80
N ALA A 236 -14.12 -10.72 -0.02
CA ALA A 236 -14.56 -10.61 1.38
C ALA A 236 -13.59 -9.76 2.21
N CYS A 237 -12.29 -9.80 1.90
CA CYS A 237 -11.25 -9.03 2.57
C CYS A 237 -10.56 -8.04 1.62
N HIS A 238 -10.40 -8.40 0.35
CA HIS A 238 -9.77 -7.57 -0.67
C HIS A 238 -10.80 -6.77 -1.48
N ASN A 239 -11.38 -5.73 -0.88
CA ASN A 239 -12.39 -4.85 -1.47
C ASN A 239 -12.01 -3.37 -1.32
N GLY A 240 -12.96 -2.48 -1.63
CA GLY A 240 -12.78 -1.03 -1.60
C GLY A 240 -11.83 -0.50 -2.69
N ILE A 241 -11.43 0.76 -2.54
CA ILE A 241 -10.54 1.45 -3.50
C ILE A 241 -9.20 0.73 -3.64
N ASN A 242 -8.68 0.22 -2.54
CA ASN A 242 -7.30 -0.31 -2.47
C ASN A 242 -7.21 -1.84 -2.55
N LEU A 243 -8.34 -2.53 -2.75
CA LEU A 243 -8.44 -3.99 -2.64
C LEU A 243 -7.73 -4.48 -1.36
N GLY A 244 -8.03 -3.84 -0.25
CA GLY A 244 -7.39 -4.01 1.05
C GLY A 244 -7.36 -2.70 1.84
N GLY A 245 -6.53 -2.62 2.88
CA GLY A 245 -6.39 -1.45 3.74
C GLY A 245 -7.22 -1.50 5.03
N THR A 246 -8.09 -2.50 5.18
CA THR A 246 -8.91 -2.76 6.37
C THR A 246 -8.25 -3.78 7.31
N MET A 247 -8.76 -3.92 8.53
CA MET A 247 -8.31 -4.93 9.48
C MET A 247 -9.17 -6.18 9.40
N GLN A 248 -8.53 -7.36 9.28
CA GLN A 248 -9.23 -8.65 9.19
C GLN A 248 -8.49 -9.73 10.00
N PRO A 249 -9.18 -10.77 10.47
CA PRO A 249 -8.54 -11.96 11.01
C PRO A 249 -7.68 -12.64 9.94
N PHE A 250 -6.54 -13.20 10.33
CA PHE A 250 -5.61 -13.85 9.42
C PHE A 250 -5.40 -15.32 9.79
N GLY A 251 -5.44 -16.21 8.78
CA GLY A 251 -5.27 -17.65 8.98
C GLY A 251 -6.42 -18.28 9.76
N VAL A 252 -7.67 -17.92 9.42
CA VAL A 252 -8.88 -18.30 10.18
C VAL A 252 -9.27 -19.76 10.02
N VAL A 253 -8.97 -20.38 8.87
CA VAL A 253 -9.34 -21.79 8.59
C VAL A 253 -8.18 -22.72 8.90
N LYS A 254 -6.96 -22.32 8.54
CA LYS A 254 -5.74 -23.05 8.83
C LYS A 254 -4.64 -22.08 9.26
N PRO A 255 -3.73 -22.48 10.14
CA PRO A 255 -2.57 -21.67 10.47
C PRO A 255 -1.73 -21.36 9.23
N TYR A 256 -1.25 -20.13 9.14
CA TYR A 256 -0.24 -19.76 8.16
C TYR A 256 1.06 -20.54 8.39
N LYS A 257 1.59 -21.19 7.36
CA LYS A 257 2.74 -22.11 7.51
C LYS A 257 4.01 -21.46 8.05
N PHE A 258 4.17 -20.15 7.90
CA PHE A 258 5.30 -19.37 8.41
C PHE A 258 4.90 -18.44 9.58
N ALA A 259 3.84 -18.76 10.32
CA ALA A 259 3.36 -17.97 11.45
C ALA A 259 4.37 -17.84 12.61
N ASN A 260 5.42 -18.69 12.62
CA ASN A 260 6.52 -18.67 13.57
C ASN A 260 7.75 -17.87 13.09
N VAL A 261 7.69 -17.28 11.87
CA VAL A 261 8.74 -16.39 11.37
C VAL A 261 8.44 -14.97 11.84
N GLY A 262 9.25 -14.46 12.77
CA GLY A 262 8.99 -13.25 13.52
C GLY A 262 8.01 -13.47 14.68
N ASP A 263 7.70 -12.40 15.38
CA ASP A 263 6.84 -12.39 16.58
C ASP A 263 5.51 -11.67 16.37
N PHE A 264 5.23 -11.18 15.16
CA PHE A 264 4.02 -10.45 14.85
C PHE A 264 2.77 -11.34 14.94
N LYS A 265 1.77 -10.87 15.68
CA LYS A 265 0.50 -11.60 15.93
C LYS A 265 -0.75 -10.76 15.58
N GLY A 266 -0.58 -9.64 14.88
CA GLY A 266 -1.65 -8.69 14.63
C GLY A 266 -1.80 -7.66 15.75
N ASP A 267 -2.97 -7.01 15.78
CA ASP A 267 -3.35 -6.12 16.86
C ASP A 267 -3.72 -6.91 18.13
N LYS A 268 -4.20 -6.21 19.18
CA LYS A 268 -4.63 -6.84 20.46
C LYS A 268 -5.75 -7.88 20.30
N ASN A 269 -6.46 -7.88 19.15
CA ASN A 269 -7.53 -8.83 18.82
C ASN A 269 -7.06 -9.88 17.80
N GLY A 270 -5.79 -9.88 17.42
CA GLY A 270 -5.23 -10.76 16.39
C GLY A 270 -5.59 -10.36 14.97
N LEU A 271 -6.08 -9.13 14.75
CA LEU A 271 -6.39 -8.64 13.41
C LEU A 271 -5.12 -8.13 12.72
N VAL A 272 -5.06 -8.34 11.41
CA VAL A 272 -3.95 -7.89 10.55
C VAL A 272 -4.50 -6.98 9.46
N LYS A 273 -3.78 -5.92 9.14
CA LYS A 273 -4.16 -5.10 7.99
C LYS A 273 -4.04 -5.90 6.70
N VAL A 274 -5.14 -5.99 5.96
CA VAL A 274 -5.17 -6.56 4.62
C VAL A 274 -4.30 -5.67 3.70
N PRO A 275 -3.20 -6.18 3.14
CA PRO A 275 -2.38 -5.37 2.25
C PRO A 275 -3.12 -5.06 0.95
N THR A 276 -2.79 -3.92 0.35
CA THR A 276 -3.32 -3.58 -0.97
C THR A 276 -2.90 -4.61 -2.02
N LEU A 277 -3.80 -4.94 -2.95
CA LEU A 277 -3.45 -5.73 -4.13
C LEU A 277 -3.05 -4.85 -5.33
N ARG A 278 -3.17 -3.52 -5.23
CA ARG A 278 -2.67 -2.64 -6.28
C ARG A 278 -1.15 -2.77 -6.43
N ASN A 279 -0.69 -2.94 -7.65
CA ASN A 279 0.73 -3.20 -8.00
C ASN A 279 1.31 -4.49 -7.38
N ILE A 280 0.47 -5.44 -6.94
CA ILE A 280 0.94 -6.63 -6.22
C ILE A 280 2.01 -7.42 -6.97
N THR A 281 1.96 -7.45 -8.31
CA THR A 281 2.97 -8.14 -9.15
C THR A 281 4.35 -7.48 -9.14
N GLU A 282 4.49 -6.33 -8.48
CA GLU A 282 5.76 -5.58 -8.34
C GLU A 282 6.27 -5.51 -6.89
N THR A 283 5.55 -6.09 -5.92
CA THR A 283 5.80 -5.87 -4.49
C THR A 283 6.14 -7.16 -3.72
N MET A 284 6.79 -8.10 -4.39
CA MET A 284 7.36 -9.28 -3.73
C MET A 284 8.44 -8.87 -2.71
N PRO A 285 8.72 -9.69 -1.67
CA PRO A 285 8.04 -10.90 -1.27
C PRO A 285 6.73 -10.64 -0.52
N TYR A 286 5.83 -11.62 -0.53
CA TYR A 286 4.46 -11.49 -0.05
C TYR A 286 4.28 -11.89 1.41
N PHE A 287 3.14 -11.49 2.00
CA PHE A 287 2.76 -11.58 3.41
C PHE A 287 3.56 -10.64 4.31
N HIS A 288 3.13 -10.54 5.57
CA HIS A 288 3.73 -9.62 6.55
C HIS A 288 5.21 -9.91 6.87
N ASN A 289 5.65 -11.13 6.65
CA ASN A 289 7.02 -11.59 6.91
C ASN A 289 7.81 -11.98 5.65
N GLY A 290 7.27 -11.68 4.45
CA GLY A 290 7.97 -11.81 3.19
C GLY A 290 8.43 -13.23 2.82
N GLN A 291 7.66 -14.27 3.17
CA GLN A 291 8.10 -15.66 2.99
C GLN A 291 7.70 -16.27 1.64
N PHE A 292 6.92 -15.57 0.82
CA PHE A 292 6.55 -16.01 -0.50
C PHE A 292 7.10 -15.07 -1.58
N TRP A 293 7.70 -15.63 -2.60
CA TRP A 293 8.27 -14.88 -3.72
C TRP A 293 7.46 -14.98 -5.01
N ASP A 294 6.66 -16.05 -5.17
CA ASP A 294 5.75 -16.24 -6.30
C ASP A 294 4.32 -15.87 -5.87
N VAL A 295 3.68 -14.98 -6.64
CA VAL A 295 2.32 -14.52 -6.33
C VAL A 295 1.29 -15.63 -6.43
N LYS A 296 1.48 -16.62 -7.30
CA LYS A 296 0.56 -17.78 -7.43
C LYS A 296 0.61 -18.63 -6.17
N ASP A 297 1.81 -18.82 -5.59
CA ASP A 297 1.95 -19.54 -4.33
C ASP A 297 1.29 -18.76 -3.18
N ALA A 298 1.41 -17.44 -3.16
CA ALA A 298 0.71 -16.60 -2.20
C ALA A 298 -0.83 -16.67 -2.37
N ILE A 299 -1.35 -16.71 -3.60
CA ILE A 299 -2.78 -16.90 -3.90
C ILE A 299 -3.26 -18.26 -3.38
N LYS A 300 -2.51 -19.34 -3.66
CA LYS A 300 -2.86 -20.71 -3.20
C LYS A 300 -2.86 -20.78 -1.66
N GLU A 301 -1.85 -20.20 -1.02
CA GLU A 301 -1.78 -20.14 0.45
C GLU A 301 -2.99 -19.39 1.03
N MET A 302 -3.33 -18.19 0.48
CA MET A 302 -4.51 -17.44 0.93
C MET A 302 -5.81 -18.24 0.77
N GLY A 303 -5.99 -18.92 -0.37
CA GLY A 303 -7.15 -19.82 -0.56
C GLY A 303 -7.25 -20.86 0.53
N SER A 304 -6.14 -21.50 0.88
CA SER A 304 -6.08 -22.55 1.89
C SER A 304 -6.31 -22.05 3.31
N ILE A 305 -5.56 -21.01 3.73
CA ILE A 305 -5.57 -20.58 5.15
C ILE A 305 -6.74 -19.67 5.50
N GLN A 306 -7.24 -18.91 4.53
CA GLN A 306 -8.27 -17.90 4.77
C GLN A 306 -9.67 -18.36 4.37
N LEU A 307 -9.78 -19.11 3.27
CA LEU A 307 -11.06 -19.52 2.70
C LEU A 307 -11.33 -21.04 2.82
N GLY A 308 -10.30 -21.82 3.17
CA GLY A 308 -10.42 -23.30 3.25
C GLY A 308 -10.62 -23.97 1.91
N ILE A 309 -10.28 -23.33 0.80
CA ILE A 309 -10.41 -23.85 -0.55
C ILE A 309 -9.05 -24.17 -1.17
N GLU A 310 -9.04 -25.14 -2.05
CA GLU A 310 -7.92 -25.40 -2.93
C GLU A 310 -8.03 -24.51 -4.17
N ILE A 311 -6.95 -23.84 -4.52
CA ILE A 311 -6.80 -23.07 -5.77
C ILE A 311 -5.77 -23.79 -6.62
N SER A 312 -6.18 -24.29 -7.78
CA SER A 312 -5.29 -24.96 -8.74
C SER A 312 -4.29 -23.96 -9.36
N ASP A 313 -3.20 -24.49 -9.94
CA ASP A 313 -2.23 -23.66 -10.66
C ASP A 313 -2.86 -22.85 -11.81
N ALA A 314 -3.81 -23.44 -12.51
CA ALA A 314 -4.55 -22.78 -13.59
C ALA A 314 -5.42 -21.62 -13.07
N GLU A 315 -6.07 -21.80 -11.94
CA GLU A 315 -6.87 -20.75 -11.29
C GLU A 315 -5.97 -19.64 -10.72
N ALA A 316 -4.88 -20.01 -10.04
CA ALA A 316 -3.90 -19.06 -9.54
C ALA A 316 -3.31 -18.20 -10.68
N LYS A 317 -3.03 -18.84 -11.84
CA LYS A 317 -2.56 -18.12 -13.04
C LYS A 317 -3.60 -17.15 -13.60
N LYS A 318 -4.89 -17.50 -13.58
CA LYS A 318 -5.95 -16.57 -14.00
C LYS A 318 -6.06 -15.38 -13.07
N ILE A 319 -6.00 -15.59 -11.75
CA ILE A 319 -6.02 -14.50 -10.76
C ILE A 319 -4.78 -13.63 -10.91
N GLU A 320 -3.59 -14.20 -11.07
CA GLU A 320 -2.35 -13.45 -11.38
C GLU A 320 -2.51 -12.59 -12.64
N THR A 321 -3.16 -13.12 -13.67
CA THR A 321 -3.41 -12.36 -14.91
C THR A 321 -4.30 -11.15 -14.64
N PHE A 322 -5.32 -11.28 -13.78
CA PHE A 322 -6.10 -10.12 -13.33
C PHE A 322 -5.22 -9.11 -12.55
N PHE A 323 -4.28 -9.56 -11.74
CA PHE A 323 -3.40 -8.66 -10.97
C PHE A 323 -2.54 -7.76 -11.86
N GLU A 324 -2.23 -8.15 -13.10
CA GLU A 324 -1.58 -7.27 -14.08
C GLU A 324 -2.43 -6.05 -14.46
N ALA A 325 -3.76 -6.15 -14.36
CA ALA A 325 -4.65 -5.01 -14.56
C ALA A 325 -4.61 -4.02 -13.38
N LEU A 326 -4.16 -4.45 -12.20
CA LEU A 326 -3.99 -3.62 -11.01
C LEU A 326 -2.68 -2.83 -11.01
N LYS A 327 -1.79 -3.11 -11.94
CA LYS A 327 -0.54 -2.38 -12.14
C LYS A 327 -0.85 -0.99 -12.68
N GLY A 328 -0.57 0.00 -11.85
CA GLY A 328 -0.95 1.38 -12.13
C GLY A 328 0.17 2.23 -12.71
N LYS A 329 -0.21 3.35 -13.30
CA LYS A 329 0.73 4.34 -13.79
C LYS A 329 1.34 5.10 -12.62
N LYS A 330 2.62 4.89 -12.35
CA LYS A 330 3.36 5.57 -11.29
C LYS A 330 3.52 7.06 -11.60
N PRO A 331 3.45 7.95 -10.59
CA PRO A 331 3.77 9.36 -10.77
C PRO A 331 5.24 9.53 -11.17
N LYS A 332 5.52 10.54 -11.99
CA LYS A 332 6.90 10.88 -12.33
C LYS A 332 7.56 11.58 -11.13
N ILE A 333 8.48 10.92 -10.49
CA ILE A 333 9.24 11.47 -9.36
C ILE A 333 10.63 11.89 -9.87
N ILE A 334 10.93 13.18 -9.67
CA ILE A 334 12.28 13.72 -9.89
C ILE A 334 12.99 13.64 -8.56
N TYR A 335 14.14 12.99 -8.53
CA TYR A 335 14.97 12.87 -7.33
C TYR A 335 15.37 14.27 -6.85
N PRO A 336 15.12 14.63 -5.58
CA PRO A 336 15.35 15.99 -5.10
C PRO A 336 16.84 16.27 -4.84
N GLU A 337 17.26 17.50 -5.11
CA GLU A 337 18.51 18.03 -4.60
C GLU A 337 18.29 18.54 -3.17
N LEU A 338 18.95 17.90 -2.21
CA LEU A 338 18.73 18.18 -0.78
C LEU A 338 19.51 19.42 -0.32
N PRO A 339 18.95 20.25 0.58
CA PRO A 339 19.64 21.40 1.13
C PRO A 339 20.94 21.02 1.83
N VAL A 340 21.99 21.83 1.65
CA VAL A 340 23.30 21.59 2.24
C VAL A 340 23.26 21.80 3.76
N MET A 341 23.84 20.86 4.51
CA MET A 341 24.00 20.97 5.95
C MET A 341 25.08 21.98 6.34
N THR A 342 25.07 22.44 7.60
CA THR A 342 26.07 23.34 8.17
C THR A 342 26.96 22.59 9.17
N ASP A 343 28.01 23.27 9.64
CA ASP A 343 28.86 22.82 10.74
C ASP A 343 28.09 22.61 12.05
N LYS A 344 26.98 23.35 12.23
CA LYS A 344 26.07 23.28 13.39
C LYS A 344 25.07 22.10 13.31
N THR A 345 24.94 21.44 12.15
CA THR A 345 24.02 20.32 12.00
C THR A 345 24.50 19.14 12.84
N PRO A 346 23.65 18.57 13.74
CA PRO A 346 24.01 17.39 14.52
C PRO A 346 24.55 16.27 13.64
N LYS A 347 25.67 15.68 14.05
CA LYS A 347 26.35 14.63 13.26
C LYS A 347 25.64 13.28 13.38
N PRO A 348 25.87 12.34 12.44
CA PRO A 348 25.34 10.99 12.56
C PRO A 348 25.90 10.28 13.80
N SER A 349 25.11 9.36 14.34
CA SER A 349 25.50 8.46 15.43
C SER A 349 25.19 7.01 15.03
N PHE A 350 26.08 6.09 15.41
CA PHE A 350 26.01 4.67 15.08
C PHE A 350 25.86 3.81 16.33
#